data_53f466be76449f57ba220678fe473fd8
#
_entry.id   53f466be76449f57ba220678fe473fd8
#
_cell.length_a   1.000
_cell.length_b   1.000
_cell.length_c   1.000
_cell.angle_alpha   90.00
_cell.angle_beta   90.00
_cell.angle_gamma   90.00
#
_symmetry.space_group_name_H-M   'P 1'
#
loop_
_entity.id
_entity.type
_entity.pdbx_description
1 polymer ?
#
loop_
_entity_poly.entity_id
_entity_poly.type
_entity_poly.pdbx_seq_one_letter_code
_entity_poly.pdbx_strand_id
1 'polypeptide(L)'
;MEKKMTKRAMQAQETKQKIYRCGTELFRKHGYQNVSVEQIAQAAGVGIGTLYHYYPSKADLYGERFIRADDFFCAFEEPGVLEQPPEEVLLEYFRQYARLNEGMGMEYVQLLAIPKNREIFQGNENFELILENLLAGYQSDGRASRRRTAAQWRGYLMTCARGVVFDWVIHNAPDYDLTARMDFVMGEVIKPLLQTEE
;
A
#
# COMPACT_ATOMS: atom_id res chain seq x y z
N MET A 1 14.52 -9.05 26.86
CA MET A 1 15.57 -10.02 26.49
C MET A 1 15.49 -10.21 24.98
N GLU A 2 16.36 -9.59 24.20
CA GLU A 2 16.45 -9.81 22.75
C GLU A 2 16.90 -11.25 22.48
N LYS A 3 16.09 -11.99 21.75
CA LYS A 3 16.37 -13.37 21.36
C LYS A 3 17.45 -13.35 20.27
N LYS A 4 18.69 -13.62 20.64
CA LYS A 4 19.83 -13.66 19.71
C LYS A 4 19.52 -14.63 18.55
N MET A 5 19.39 -14.10 17.31
CA MET A 5 19.12 -14.91 16.13
C MET A 5 20.23 -15.96 15.93
N THR A 6 19.83 -17.17 15.57
CA THR A 6 20.79 -18.23 15.25
C THR A 6 21.50 -17.93 13.93
N LYS A 7 22.75 -18.42 13.76
CA LYS A 7 23.52 -18.25 12.51
C LYS A 7 22.74 -18.72 11.27
N ARG A 8 21.97 -19.82 11.42
CA ARG A 8 21.09 -20.34 10.35
C ARG A 8 19.94 -19.38 10.01
N ALA A 9 19.34 -18.74 11.01
CA ALA A 9 18.28 -17.77 10.78
C ALA A 9 18.81 -16.50 10.10
N MET A 10 20.00 -16.03 10.47
CA MET A 10 20.67 -14.90 9.81
C MET A 10 20.94 -15.21 8.34
N GLN A 11 21.50 -16.38 8.04
CA GLN A 11 21.80 -16.80 6.66
C GLN A 11 20.54 -16.95 5.81
N ALA A 12 19.44 -17.43 6.39
CA ALA A 12 18.13 -17.50 5.71
C ALA A 12 17.62 -16.11 5.38
N GLN A 13 17.71 -15.15 6.31
CA GLN A 13 17.31 -13.77 6.10
C GLN A 13 18.18 -13.07 5.03
N GLU A 14 19.50 -13.28 5.07
CA GLU A 14 20.40 -12.75 4.04
C GLU A 14 20.06 -13.28 2.65
N THR A 15 19.77 -14.59 2.54
CA THR A 15 19.36 -15.20 1.27
C THR A 15 18.05 -14.61 0.77
N LYS A 16 17.05 -14.48 1.64
CA LYS A 16 15.76 -13.87 1.30
C LYS A 16 15.95 -12.44 0.79
N GLN A 17 16.71 -11.61 1.50
CA GLN A 17 17.00 -10.23 1.10
C GLN A 17 17.77 -10.14 -0.22
N LYS A 18 18.70 -11.08 -0.48
CA LYS A 18 19.43 -11.14 -1.75
C LYS A 18 18.50 -11.39 -2.93
N ILE A 19 17.60 -12.38 -2.80
CA ILE A 19 16.58 -12.67 -3.83
C ILE A 19 15.73 -11.44 -4.07
N TYR A 20 15.25 -10.81 -3.01
CA TYR A 20 14.42 -9.59 -3.10
C TYR A 20 15.12 -8.46 -3.86
N ARG A 21 16.36 -8.12 -3.51
CA ARG A 21 17.13 -7.05 -4.18
C ARG A 21 17.33 -7.35 -5.67
N CYS A 22 17.74 -8.58 -6.00
CA CYS A 22 17.95 -8.98 -7.39
C CYS A 22 16.65 -8.91 -8.20
N GLY A 23 15.54 -9.41 -7.65
CA GLY A 23 14.24 -9.35 -8.29
C GLY A 23 13.76 -7.91 -8.52
N THR A 24 13.83 -7.07 -7.49
CA THR A 24 13.44 -5.66 -7.58
C THR A 24 14.26 -4.89 -8.62
N GLU A 25 15.58 -5.15 -8.70
CA GLU A 25 16.43 -4.50 -9.69
C GLU A 25 16.10 -4.94 -11.12
N LEU A 26 15.85 -6.24 -11.32
CA LEU A 26 15.44 -6.76 -12.62
C LEU A 26 14.07 -6.19 -13.04
N PHE A 27 13.11 -6.17 -12.15
CA PHE A 27 11.80 -5.58 -12.42
C PHE A 27 11.90 -4.10 -12.80
N ARG A 28 12.74 -3.34 -12.10
CA ARG A 28 12.97 -1.92 -12.41
C ARG A 28 13.59 -1.71 -13.79
N LYS A 29 14.51 -2.60 -14.21
CA LYS A 29 15.24 -2.48 -15.50
C LYS A 29 14.43 -2.96 -16.69
N HIS A 30 13.66 -4.02 -16.53
CA HIS A 30 13.06 -4.76 -17.65
C HIS A 30 11.53 -4.81 -17.60
N GLY A 31 10.90 -4.27 -16.54
CA GLY A 31 9.48 -4.40 -16.27
C GLY A 31 9.12 -5.77 -15.70
N TYR A 32 8.04 -5.82 -14.90
CA TYR A 32 7.61 -7.05 -14.23
C TYR A 32 7.31 -8.19 -15.19
N GLN A 33 6.64 -7.90 -16.32
CA GLN A 33 6.19 -8.92 -17.26
C GLN A 33 7.38 -9.64 -17.96
N ASN A 34 8.46 -8.91 -18.20
CA ASN A 34 9.61 -9.38 -18.97
C ASN A 34 10.68 -10.11 -18.14
N VAL A 35 10.47 -10.24 -16.83
CA VAL A 35 11.41 -10.91 -15.92
C VAL A 35 10.85 -12.28 -15.52
N SER A 36 11.67 -13.33 -15.70
CA SER A 36 11.32 -14.69 -15.25
C SER A 36 11.89 -15.01 -13.85
N VAL A 37 11.31 -16.03 -13.20
CA VAL A 37 11.78 -16.52 -11.91
C VAL A 37 13.19 -17.09 -12.02
N GLU A 38 13.52 -17.73 -13.14
CA GLU A 38 14.82 -18.29 -13.46
C GLU A 38 15.89 -17.20 -13.52
N GLN A 39 15.59 -16.06 -14.16
CA GLN A 39 16.49 -14.91 -14.23
C GLN A 39 16.76 -14.33 -12.85
N ILE A 40 15.74 -14.27 -11.98
CA ILE A 40 15.89 -13.80 -10.60
C ILE A 40 16.76 -14.77 -9.79
N ALA A 41 16.49 -16.07 -9.89
CA ALA A 41 17.27 -17.10 -9.19
C ALA A 41 18.74 -17.08 -9.62
N GLN A 42 19.00 -16.96 -10.93
CA GLN A 42 20.34 -16.82 -11.49
C GLN A 42 21.06 -15.57 -10.96
N ALA A 43 20.41 -14.42 -11.02
CA ALA A 43 20.97 -13.15 -10.51
C ALA A 43 21.25 -13.18 -9.01
N ALA A 44 20.41 -13.87 -8.24
CA ALA A 44 20.59 -14.06 -6.82
C ALA A 44 21.60 -15.18 -6.48
N GLY A 45 22.04 -15.98 -7.47
CA GLY A 45 22.95 -17.11 -7.26
C GLY A 45 22.35 -18.20 -6.38
N VAL A 46 21.04 -18.47 -6.52
CA VAL A 46 20.30 -19.51 -5.80
C VAL A 46 19.60 -20.47 -6.75
N GLY A 47 19.28 -21.67 -6.27
CA GLY A 47 18.44 -22.59 -7.03
C GLY A 47 16.97 -22.10 -7.09
N ILE A 48 16.25 -22.45 -8.16
CA ILE A 48 14.84 -22.13 -8.33
C ILE A 48 13.98 -22.63 -7.14
N GLY A 49 14.27 -23.85 -6.65
CA GLY A 49 13.59 -24.39 -5.47
C GLY A 49 13.83 -23.55 -4.20
N THR A 50 15.03 -22.97 -4.05
CA THR A 50 15.33 -22.04 -2.95
C THR A 50 14.54 -20.75 -3.10
N LEU A 51 14.41 -20.22 -4.30
CA LEU A 51 13.61 -19.04 -4.55
C LEU A 51 12.14 -19.29 -4.17
N TYR A 52 11.54 -20.38 -4.65
CA TYR A 52 10.15 -20.73 -4.32
C TYR A 52 9.92 -21.05 -2.84
N HIS A 53 10.94 -21.47 -2.11
CA HIS A 53 10.85 -21.62 -0.68
C HIS A 53 10.63 -20.29 0.05
N TYR A 54 11.22 -19.19 -0.45
CA TYR A 54 11.06 -17.86 0.15
C TYR A 54 9.90 -17.06 -0.45
N TYR A 55 9.61 -17.28 -1.74
CA TYR A 55 8.60 -16.56 -2.50
C TYR A 55 7.80 -17.54 -3.36
N PRO A 56 6.59 -17.93 -2.92
CA PRO A 56 5.75 -18.90 -3.63
C PRO A 56 5.45 -18.52 -5.08
N SER A 57 5.45 -17.22 -5.40
CA SER A 57 5.30 -16.71 -6.76
C SER A 57 6.19 -15.49 -7.04
N LYS A 58 6.34 -15.14 -8.33
CA LYS A 58 6.98 -13.89 -8.76
C LYS A 58 6.25 -12.67 -8.21
N ALA A 59 4.94 -12.78 -8.07
CA ALA A 59 4.11 -11.71 -7.53
C ALA A 59 4.32 -11.51 -6.03
N ASP A 60 4.53 -12.59 -5.24
CA ASP A 60 4.88 -12.48 -3.81
C ASP A 60 6.20 -11.75 -3.62
N LEU A 61 7.20 -12.05 -4.47
CA LEU A 61 8.48 -11.33 -4.45
C LEU A 61 8.30 -9.84 -4.76
N TYR A 62 7.49 -9.53 -5.75
CA TYR A 62 7.19 -8.15 -6.12
C TYR A 62 6.39 -7.45 -5.02
N GLY A 63 5.46 -8.18 -4.43
CA GLY A 63 4.57 -7.71 -3.34
C GLY A 63 5.28 -7.45 -2.01
N GLU A 64 6.48 -8.01 -1.75
CA GLU A 64 7.20 -7.74 -0.50
C GLU A 64 7.55 -6.25 -0.29
N ARG A 65 7.55 -5.44 -1.36
CA ARG A 65 7.63 -3.98 -1.23
C ARG A 65 6.45 -3.39 -0.44
N PHE A 66 5.31 -4.10 -0.37
CA PHE A 66 4.08 -3.68 0.29
C PHE A 66 4.01 -4.02 1.77
N ILE A 67 4.72 -5.05 2.21
CA ILE A 67 4.84 -5.34 3.64
C ILE A 67 5.41 -4.12 4.39
N ARG A 68 6.08 -3.23 3.65
CA ARG A 68 6.52 -1.91 4.13
C ARG A 68 5.51 -0.78 3.87
N ALA A 69 4.36 -1.06 3.26
CA ALA A 69 3.31 -0.04 3.13
C ALA A 69 2.81 0.40 4.51
N ASP A 70 2.81 -0.49 5.49
CA ASP A 70 2.47 -0.17 6.86
C ASP A 70 3.39 0.91 7.44
N ASP A 71 4.70 0.90 7.12
CA ASP A 71 5.64 1.92 7.54
C ASP A 71 5.27 3.32 7.00
N PHE A 72 4.57 3.40 5.87
CA PHE A 72 4.11 4.66 5.28
C PHE A 72 2.96 5.30 6.05
N PHE A 73 2.18 4.50 6.78
CA PHE A 73 1.00 4.98 7.48
C PHE A 73 1.16 5.02 9.00
N CYS A 74 2.29 4.58 9.55
CA CYS A 74 2.54 4.57 11.00
C CYS A 74 2.42 5.97 11.64
N ALA A 75 2.72 7.04 10.90
CA ALA A 75 2.57 8.41 11.38
C ALA A 75 1.12 8.76 11.76
N PHE A 76 0.13 8.08 11.19
CA PHE A 76 -1.28 8.29 11.50
C PHE A 76 -1.75 7.56 12.76
N GLU A 77 -0.89 6.74 13.38
CA GLU A 77 -1.14 6.07 14.66
C GLU A 77 -0.44 6.80 15.83
N GLU A 78 0.34 7.85 15.54
CA GLU A 78 1.06 8.62 16.55
C GLU A 78 0.10 9.36 17.50
N PRO A 79 0.46 9.46 18.80
CA PRO A 79 -0.28 10.27 19.75
C PRO A 79 -0.43 11.72 19.26
N GLY A 80 -1.64 12.27 19.33
CA GLY A 80 -1.93 13.65 18.92
C GLY A 80 -2.42 13.80 17.48
N VAL A 81 -2.38 12.79 16.64
CA VAL A 81 -2.96 12.87 15.28
C VAL A 81 -4.45 13.16 15.34
N LEU A 82 -5.17 12.55 16.26
CA LEU A 82 -6.61 12.80 16.46
C LEU A 82 -6.90 14.22 16.98
N GLU A 83 -5.93 14.95 17.49
CA GLU A 83 -6.10 16.34 17.95
C GLU A 83 -6.07 17.33 16.78
N GLN A 84 -5.49 16.91 15.65
CA GLN A 84 -5.38 17.73 14.44
C GLN A 84 -6.74 17.84 13.71
N PRO A 85 -6.91 18.85 12.82
CA PRO A 85 -8.12 18.99 12.03
C PRO A 85 -8.38 17.74 11.16
N PRO A 86 -9.58 17.12 11.23
CA PRO A 86 -9.86 15.89 10.50
C PRO A 86 -9.64 16.02 8.99
N GLU A 87 -9.95 17.17 8.41
CA GLU A 87 -9.76 17.43 6.98
C GLU A 87 -8.30 17.31 6.56
N GLU A 88 -7.40 17.94 7.32
CA GLU A 88 -5.95 17.94 7.04
C GLU A 88 -5.37 16.53 7.15
N VAL A 89 -5.72 15.80 8.21
CA VAL A 89 -5.25 14.43 8.44
C VAL A 89 -5.74 13.49 7.35
N LEU A 90 -7.03 13.56 6.99
CA LEU A 90 -7.60 12.69 5.97
C LEU A 90 -7.03 13.00 4.58
N LEU A 91 -6.84 14.26 4.23
CA LEU A 91 -6.19 14.62 2.96
C LEU A 91 -4.75 14.13 2.92
N GLU A 92 -3.98 14.30 4.00
CA GLU A 92 -2.60 13.79 4.03
C GLU A 92 -2.55 12.27 3.98
N TYR A 93 -3.50 11.57 4.60
CA TYR A 93 -3.65 10.12 4.46
C TYR A 93 -3.78 9.70 2.98
N PHE A 94 -4.65 10.38 2.22
CA PHE A 94 -4.86 10.05 0.81
C PHE A 94 -3.72 10.52 -0.09
N ARG A 95 -3.02 11.60 0.23
CA ARG A 95 -1.74 11.96 -0.44
C ARG A 95 -0.71 10.86 -0.25
N GLN A 96 -0.61 10.34 0.97
CA GLN A 96 0.30 9.24 1.27
C GLN A 96 -0.07 7.97 0.50
N TYR A 97 -1.38 7.71 0.34
CA TYR A 97 -1.86 6.60 -0.50
C TYR A 97 -1.51 6.81 -1.98
N ALA A 98 -1.59 8.04 -2.50
CA ALA A 98 -1.15 8.36 -3.85
C ALA A 98 0.36 8.12 -4.03
N ARG A 99 1.19 8.68 -3.14
CA ARG A 99 2.66 8.50 -3.15
C ARG A 99 3.07 7.04 -3.06
N LEU A 100 2.35 6.25 -2.27
CA LEU A 100 2.56 4.80 -2.20
C LEU A 100 2.37 4.16 -3.58
N ASN A 101 1.26 4.47 -4.28
CA ASN A 101 0.97 3.91 -5.59
C ASN A 101 1.97 4.39 -6.66
N GLU A 102 2.39 5.66 -6.63
CA GLU A 102 3.45 6.19 -7.50
C GLU A 102 4.78 5.46 -7.27
N GLY A 103 5.17 5.27 -6.00
CA GLY A 103 6.39 4.54 -5.62
C GLY A 103 6.37 3.07 -6.02
N MET A 104 5.18 2.47 -6.10
CA MET A 104 4.97 1.11 -6.60
C MET A 104 5.13 1.01 -8.11
N GLY A 105 4.72 2.04 -8.80
CA GLY A 105 4.71 2.12 -10.26
C GLY A 105 3.47 1.50 -10.89
N MET A 106 3.13 2.05 -12.03
CA MET A 106 1.89 1.75 -12.76
C MET A 106 1.74 0.26 -13.12
N GLU A 107 2.83 -0.39 -13.57
CA GLU A 107 2.79 -1.81 -13.93
C GLU A 107 2.32 -2.69 -12.77
N TYR A 108 2.69 -2.31 -11.56
CA TYR A 108 2.27 -3.05 -10.40
C TYR A 108 0.80 -2.83 -10.07
N VAL A 109 0.34 -1.58 -10.12
CA VAL A 109 -1.08 -1.26 -9.88
C VAL A 109 -1.97 -1.98 -10.89
N GLN A 110 -1.50 -2.15 -12.14
CA GLN A 110 -2.19 -2.97 -13.15
C GLN A 110 -2.31 -4.45 -12.73
N LEU A 111 -1.29 -5.00 -12.05
CA LEU A 111 -1.37 -6.38 -11.53
C LEU A 111 -2.41 -6.54 -10.43
N LEU A 112 -2.64 -5.49 -9.61
CA LEU A 112 -3.67 -5.48 -8.59
C LEU A 112 -5.08 -5.65 -9.17
N ALA A 113 -5.30 -5.13 -10.38
CA ALA A 113 -6.58 -5.22 -11.06
C ALA A 113 -6.89 -6.63 -11.60
N ILE A 114 -5.92 -7.56 -11.60
CA ILE A 114 -6.10 -8.93 -12.10
C ILE A 114 -6.69 -9.81 -10.97
N PRO A 115 -7.90 -10.37 -11.15
CA PRO A 115 -8.58 -11.12 -10.07
C PRO A 115 -7.78 -12.27 -9.46
N LYS A 116 -6.99 -12.98 -10.27
CA LYS A 116 -6.14 -14.10 -9.79
C LYS A 116 -5.00 -13.67 -8.87
N ASN A 117 -4.65 -12.38 -8.88
CA ASN A 117 -3.60 -11.83 -8.02
C ASN A 117 -4.15 -11.31 -6.69
N ARG A 118 -5.48 -11.39 -6.49
CA ARG A 118 -6.15 -10.89 -5.30
C ARG A 118 -5.62 -11.53 -4.01
N GLU A 119 -5.27 -12.81 -4.04
CA GLU A 119 -4.75 -13.54 -2.87
C GLU A 119 -3.40 -12.99 -2.39
N ILE A 120 -2.60 -12.39 -3.27
CA ILE A 120 -1.29 -11.81 -2.94
C ILE A 120 -1.46 -10.58 -2.03
N PHE A 121 -2.63 -9.96 -2.07
CA PHE A 121 -2.96 -8.73 -1.35
C PHE A 121 -3.87 -8.95 -0.14
N GLN A 122 -4.34 -10.17 0.08
CA GLN A 122 -5.07 -10.55 1.28
C GLN A 122 -4.09 -10.58 2.46
N GLY A 123 -4.25 -9.67 3.39
CA GLY A 123 -3.41 -9.55 4.58
C GLY A 123 -2.65 -8.24 4.73
N ASN A 124 -2.67 -7.35 3.73
CA ASN A 124 -2.04 -6.02 3.78
C ASN A 124 -3.08 -4.90 3.96
N GLU A 125 -4.07 -5.14 4.82
CA GLU A 125 -5.18 -4.19 5.07
C GLU A 125 -4.92 -3.28 6.28
N ASN A 126 -3.69 -3.30 6.84
CA ASN A 126 -3.42 -2.54 8.07
C ASN A 126 -3.62 -1.03 7.87
N PHE A 127 -3.20 -0.48 6.72
CA PHE A 127 -3.44 0.93 6.42
C PHE A 127 -4.94 1.27 6.36
N GLU A 128 -5.80 0.37 5.85
CA GLU A 128 -7.25 0.60 5.87
C GLU A 128 -7.83 0.57 7.29
N LEU A 129 -7.27 -0.27 8.17
CA LEU A 129 -7.65 -0.29 9.59
C LEU A 129 -7.23 1.00 10.30
N ILE A 130 -6.06 1.56 9.96
CA ILE A 130 -5.63 2.88 10.45
C ILE A 130 -6.66 3.95 10.06
N LEU A 131 -7.10 3.98 8.80
CA LEU A 131 -8.15 4.91 8.37
C LEU A 131 -9.45 4.71 9.15
N GLU A 132 -9.88 3.46 9.37
CA GLU A 132 -11.08 3.17 10.15
C GLU A 132 -10.96 3.67 11.59
N ASN A 133 -9.81 3.49 12.22
CA ASN A 133 -9.55 3.96 13.59
C ASN A 133 -9.58 5.49 13.68
N LEU A 134 -8.99 6.21 12.71
CA LEU A 134 -9.08 7.67 12.62
C LEU A 134 -10.54 8.13 12.51
N LEU A 135 -11.31 7.51 11.61
CA LEU A 135 -12.72 7.83 11.42
C LEU A 135 -13.54 7.56 12.68
N ALA A 136 -13.31 6.43 13.36
CA ALA A 136 -13.97 6.10 14.62
C ALA A 136 -13.63 7.11 15.72
N GLY A 137 -12.37 7.55 15.81
CA GLY A 137 -11.93 8.60 16.72
C GLY A 137 -12.67 9.91 16.49
N TYR A 138 -12.69 10.40 15.25
CA TYR A 138 -13.41 11.63 14.90
C TYR A 138 -14.93 11.53 15.07
N GLN A 139 -15.51 10.33 14.91
CA GLN A 139 -16.93 10.11 15.22
C GLN A 139 -17.18 10.14 16.73
N SER A 140 -16.25 9.61 17.53
CA SER A 140 -16.43 9.56 19.00
C SER A 140 -16.47 10.93 19.64
N ASP A 141 -15.69 11.88 19.11
CA ASP A 141 -15.61 13.26 19.61
C ASP A 141 -16.52 14.26 18.84
N GLY A 142 -17.34 13.76 17.91
CA GLY A 142 -18.37 14.56 17.21
C GLY A 142 -17.84 15.36 16.03
N ARG A 143 -16.57 15.18 15.61
CA ARG A 143 -15.97 15.89 14.47
C ARG A 143 -16.22 15.21 13.11
N ALA A 144 -16.82 14.02 13.09
CA ALA A 144 -17.21 13.33 11.88
C ALA A 144 -18.64 12.79 11.97
N SER A 145 -19.31 12.75 10.84
CA SER A 145 -20.69 12.30 10.69
C SER A 145 -20.86 10.84 11.10
N ARG A 146 -21.89 10.58 11.94
CA ARG A 146 -22.30 9.24 12.37
C ARG A 146 -23.39 8.62 11.50
N ARG A 147 -23.73 9.23 10.36
CA ARG A 147 -24.73 8.69 9.38
C ARG A 147 -24.33 7.30 8.84
N ARG A 148 -23.04 7.00 8.86
CA ARG A 148 -22.45 5.69 8.52
C ARG A 148 -21.44 5.31 9.58
N THR A 149 -21.22 4.01 9.75
CA THR A 149 -20.13 3.51 10.62
C THR A 149 -18.76 3.90 10.04
N ALA A 150 -17.71 3.90 10.87
CA ALA A 150 -16.35 4.14 10.42
C ALA A 150 -15.94 3.16 9.29
N ALA A 151 -16.30 1.87 9.41
CA ALA A 151 -16.07 0.87 8.38
C ALA A 151 -16.78 1.19 7.05
N GLN A 152 -18.01 1.70 7.10
CA GLN A 152 -18.74 2.11 5.88
C GLN A 152 -18.11 3.34 5.23
N TRP A 153 -17.69 4.32 6.04
CA TRP A 153 -16.96 5.48 5.54
C TRP A 153 -15.61 5.09 4.94
N ARG A 154 -14.84 4.24 5.62
CA ARG A 154 -13.59 3.68 5.08
C ARG A 154 -13.84 3.06 3.69
N GLY A 155 -14.82 2.16 3.59
CA GLY A 155 -15.15 1.50 2.32
C GLY A 155 -15.48 2.49 1.20
N TYR A 156 -16.27 3.51 1.50
CA TYR A 156 -16.63 4.57 0.55
C TYR A 156 -15.41 5.37 0.11
N LEU A 157 -14.63 5.89 1.06
CA LEU A 157 -13.45 6.71 0.78
C LEU A 157 -12.38 5.92 0.00
N MET A 158 -12.11 4.67 0.40
CA MET A 158 -11.16 3.81 -0.31
C MET A 158 -11.64 3.44 -1.72
N THR A 159 -12.94 3.30 -1.94
CA THR A 159 -13.48 3.07 -3.29
C THR A 159 -13.20 4.28 -4.19
N CYS A 160 -13.43 5.51 -3.69
CA CYS A 160 -13.11 6.73 -4.42
C CYS A 160 -11.61 6.86 -4.70
N ALA A 161 -10.77 6.65 -3.68
CA ALA A 161 -9.31 6.73 -3.83
C ALA A 161 -8.76 5.70 -4.84
N ARG A 162 -9.25 4.46 -4.79
CA ARG A 162 -8.93 3.43 -5.80
C ARG A 162 -9.39 3.84 -7.19
N GLY A 163 -10.52 4.51 -7.31
CA GLY A 163 -11.00 5.07 -8.58
C GLY A 163 -9.99 6.07 -9.16
N VAL A 164 -9.43 6.96 -8.34
CA VAL A 164 -8.38 7.91 -8.77
C VAL A 164 -7.11 7.19 -9.23
N VAL A 165 -6.67 6.18 -8.48
CA VAL A 165 -5.51 5.36 -8.87
C VAL A 165 -5.77 4.60 -10.17
N PHE A 166 -6.98 4.09 -10.37
CA PHE A 166 -7.37 3.41 -11.61
C PHE A 166 -7.42 4.36 -12.81
N ASP A 167 -7.92 5.58 -12.61
CA ASP A 167 -7.92 6.64 -13.61
C ASP A 167 -6.49 6.98 -14.07
N TRP A 168 -5.55 7.12 -13.12
CA TRP A 168 -4.13 7.30 -13.42
C TRP A 168 -3.55 6.17 -14.27
N VAL A 169 -3.88 4.92 -13.94
CA VAL A 169 -3.43 3.74 -14.69
C VAL A 169 -3.97 3.71 -16.12
N ILE A 170 -5.23 4.09 -16.32
CA ILE A 170 -5.86 4.12 -17.65
C ILE A 170 -5.26 5.21 -18.54
N HIS A 171 -5.09 6.41 -17.99
CA HIS A 171 -4.56 7.53 -18.75
C HIS A 171 -3.10 7.34 -19.13
N ASN A 172 -2.29 6.74 -18.26
CA ASN A 172 -0.86 6.47 -18.51
C ASN A 172 -0.12 7.68 -19.16
N ALA A 173 -0.47 8.88 -18.70
CA ALA A 173 0.09 10.12 -19.22
C ALA A 173 1.28 10.58 -18.38
N PRO A 174 2.39 11.02 -19.00
CA PRO A 174 3.60 11.43 -18.28
C PRO A 174 3.40 12.65 -17.37
N ASP A 175 2.40 13.46 -17.66
CA ASP A 175 2.02 14.69 -16.96
C ASP A 175 0.87 14.50 -15.97
N TYR A 176 0.40 13.26 -15.75
CA TYR A 176 -0.65 12.96 -14.78
C TYR A 176 -0.08 12.98 -13.36
N ASP A 177 -0.36 14.03 -12.62
CA ASP A 177 -0.03 14.15 -11.20
C ASP A 177 -1.09 13.43 -10.35
N LEU A 178 -0.76 12.21 -9.92
CA LEU A 178 -1.66 11.39 -9.11
C LEU A 178 -1.95 12.03 -7.76
N THR A 179 -0.94 12.65 -7.12
CA THR A 179 -1.11 13.28 -5.81
C THR A 179 -2.04 14.49 -5.92
N ALA A 180 -1.85 15.37 -6.90
CA ALA A 180 -2.76 16.52 -7.12
C ALA A 180 -4.18 16.07 -7.48
N ARG A 181 -4.34 15.00 -8.26
CA ARG A 181 -5.66 14.46 -8.60
C ARG A 181 -6.35 13.85 -7.39
N MET A 182 -5.59 13.15 -6.55
CA MET A 182 -6.09 12.60 -5.29
C MET A 182 -6.60 13.71 -4.36
N ASP A 183 -5.83 14.77 -4.18
CA ASP A 183 -6.23 15.94 -3.39
C ASP A 183 -7.53 16.55 -3.89
N PHE A 184 -7.63 16.78 -5.20
CA PHE A 184 -8.83 17.36 -5.80
C PHE A 184 -10.07 16.50 -5.54
N VAL A 185 -9.99 15.19 -5.80
CA VAL A 185 -11.14 14.30 -5.66
C VAL A 185 -11.48 14.08 -4.19
N MET A 186 -10.48 13.76 -3.36
CA MET A 186 -10.73 13.46 -1.94
C MET A 186 -11.16 14.70 -1.16
N GLY A 187 -10.70 15.90 -1.52
CA GLY A 187 -11.17 17.14 -0.94
C GLY A 187 -12.68 17.35 -1.09
N GLU A 188 -13.27 16.87 -2.18
CA GLU A 188 -14.73 16.90 -2.33
C GLU A 188 -15.43 15.72 -1.63
N VAL A 189 -14.81 14.54 -1.68
CA VAL A 189 -15.39 13.29 -1.18
C VAL A 189 -15.49 13.25 0.35
N ILE A 190 -14.57 13.91 1.08
CA ILE A 190 -14.58 13.94 2.56
C ILE A 190 -15.56 14.98 3.13
N LYS A 191 -16.01 15.96 2.37
CA LYS A 191 -16.91 17.03 2.86
C LYS A 191 -18.17 16.51 3.55
N PRO A 192 -18.92 15.55 2.99
CA PRO A 192 -20.13 15.02 3.64
C PRO A 192 -19.83 14.27 4.95
N LEU A 193 -18.62 13.74 5.11
CA LEU A 193 -18.17 13.11 6.35
C LEU A 193 -17.94 14.14 7.45
N LEU A 194 -17.40 15.31 7.11
CA LEU A 194 -17.05 16.38 8.04
C LEU A 194 -18.22 17.33 8.35
N GLN A 195 -19.32 17.24 7.61
CA GLN A 195 -20.57 17.92 7.93
C GLN A 195 -21.29 17.19 9.05
N THR A 196 -21.05 17.62 10.28
CA THR A 196 -21.84 17.16 11.43
C THR A 196 -23.20 17.87 11.43
N GLU A 197 -24.30 17.10 11.52
CA GLU A 197 -25.62 17.71 11.75
C GLU A 197 -25.62 18.30 13.16
N GLU A 198 -26.03 19.56 13.27
CA GLU A 198 -26.47 20.16 14.53
C GLU A 198 -27.71 19.47 15.08
#